data_53843538248de0ab88e6ba4c29a98212
#
_entry.id   53843538248de0ab88e6ba4c29a98212
#
_cell.length_a   1.000
_cell.length_b   1.000
_cell.length_c   1.000
_cell.angle_alpha   90.00
_cell.angle_beta   90.00
_cell.angle_gamma   90.00
#
_symmetry.space_group_name_H-M   'P 1'
#
loop_
_entity.id
_entity.type
_entity.pdbx_description
1 polymer ?
#
loop_
_entity_poly.entity_id
_entity_poly.type
_entity_poly.pdbx_seq_one_letter_code
_entity_poly.pdbx_strand_id
1 'polypeptide(L)'
;MSTELRDGYIKDFISGEEVKATPEEVDAVQVFSKILVYDYNYPKDYIQTRPQFRVKLRPSDVKKEYPIDIAVFNSDAKDDDSLKIIVECKKKTRKDGLSQLKNYLTLSRANLGVWFNGDEKLYI
;
A
#
# COMPACT_ATOMS: atom_id res chain seq x y z
N MET A 1 15.62 20.09 -17.75
CA MET A 1 14.23 19.71 -18.05
C MET A 1 13.38 19.85 -16.82
N SER A 2 12.27 20.53 -16.93
CA SER A 2 11.36 20.70 -15.80
C SER A 2 10.65 19.40 -15.49
N THR A 3 10.57 19.06 -14.21
CA THR A 3 9.82 17.92 -13.72
C THR A 3 8.68 18.40 -12.83
N GLU A 4 8.16 19.60 -13.11
CA GLU A 4 7.08 20.16 -12.33
C GLU A 4 5.86 19.28 -12.39
N LEU A 5 5.29 19.02 -11.21
CA LEU A 5 4.05 18.26 -11.07
C LEU A 5 2.86 19.18 -11.30
N ARG A 6 1.76 18.60 -11.73
CA ARG A 6 0.49 19.35 -11.85
C ARG A 6 0.01 19.77 -10.46
N ASP A 7 -0.72 20.89 -10.40
CA ASP A 7 -1.33 21.34 -9.15
C ASP A 7 -2.25 20.24 -8.60
N GLY A 8 -2.12 19.97 -7.30
CA GLY A 8 -2.90 18.93 -6.63
C GLY A 8 -2.35 17.52 -6.82
N TYR A 9 -1.14 17.38 -7.38
CA TYR A 9 -0.48 16.10 -7.56
C TYR A 9 0.89 16.08 -6.87
N ILE A 10 1.33 14.90 -6.47
CA ILE A 10 2.64 14.68 -5.87
C ILE A 10 3.29 13.48 -6.55
N LYS A 11 4.59 13.34 -6.36
CA LYS A 11 5.33 12.21 -6.89
C LYS A 11 5.31 11.08 -5.87
N ASP A 12 4.84 9.91 -6.29
CA ASP A 12 4.84 8.73 -5.43
C ASP A 12 6.28 8.31 -5.11
N PHE A 13 6.58 8.14 -3.83
CA PHE A 13 7.94 7.86 -3.36
C PHE A 13 8.49 6.54 -3.90
N ILE A 14 7.65 5.52 -3.99
CA ILE A 14 8.08 4.18 -4.44
C ILE A 14 8.17 4.10 -5.96
N SER A 15 7.08 4.42 -6.67
CA SER A 15 6.99 4.21 -8.12
C SER A 15 7.56 5.36 -8.94
N GLY A 16 7.63 6.55 -8.36
CA GLY A 16 8.00 7.74 -9.10
C GLY A 16 6.89 8.31 -9.95
N GLU A 17 5.73 7.69 -9.97
CA GLU A 17 4.58 8.16 -10.75
C GLU A 17 3.90 9.33 -10.06
N GLU A 18 3.24 10.16 -10.86
CA GLU A 18 2.45 11.28 -10.38
C GLU A 18 1.12 10.76 -9.85
N VAL A 19 0.80 11.11 -8.60
CA VAL A 19 -0.45 10.68 -7.96
C VAL A 19 -1.17 11.88 -7.37
N LYS A 20 -2.50 11.76 -7.23
CA LYS A 20 -3.31 12.82 -6.66
C LYS A 20 -2.96 13.03 -5.19
N ALA A 21 -2.78 14.28 -4.78
CA ALA A 21 -2.39 14.63 -3.42
C ALA A 21 -3.61 14.67 -2.48
N THR A 22 -4.27 13.51 -2.32
CA THR A 22 -5.36 13.38 -1.35
C THR A 22 -4.78 13.33 0.07
N PRO A 23 -5.57 13.65 1.11
CA PRO A 23 -5.09 13.50 2.48
C PRO A 23 -4.58 12.10 2.80
N GLU A 24 -5.27 11.07 2.31
CA GLU A 24 -4.85 9.68 2.48
C GLU A 24 -3.48 9.44 1.84
N GLU A 25 -3.26 9.94 0.63
CA GLU A 25 -1.99 9.77 -0.07
C GLU A 25 -0.85 10.50 0.64
N VAL A 26 -1.07 11.78 0.99
CA VAL A 26 -0.04 12.63 1.58
C VAL A 26 0.31 12.19 3.01
N ASP A 27 -0.69 11.90 3.83
CA ASP A 27 -0.50 11.66 5.26
C ASP A 27 -0.26 10.19 5.59
N ALA A 28 -0.69 9.26 4.75
CA ALA A 28 -0.59 7.84 5.05
C ALA A 28 0.27 7.08 4.04
N VAL A 29 -0.09 7.05 2.77
CA VAL A 29 0.62 6.22 1.79
C VAL A 29 2.08 6.64 1.65
N GLN A 30 2.33 7.92 1.43
CA GLN A 30 3.71 8.41 1.25
C GLN A 30 4.52 8.28 2.55
N VAL A 31 3.90 8.56 3.68
CA VAL A 31 4.57 8.48 4.98
C VAL A 31 4.97 7.05 5.28
N PHE A 32 4.05 6.09 5.15
CA PHE A 32 4.35 4.70 5.47
C PHE A 32 5.32 4.07 4.47
N SER A 33 5.25 4.47 3.20
CA SER A 33 6.23 4.04 2.19
C SER A 33 7.65 4.40 2.60
N LYS A 34 7.85 5.62 3.12
CA LYS A 34 9.15 6.06 3.61
C LYS A 34 9.59 5.32 4.88
N ILE A 35 8.64 5.03 5.77
CA ILE A 35 8.92 4.23 6.97
C ILE A 35 9.44 2.84 6.57
N LEU A 36 8.80 2.19 5.60
CA LEU A 36 9.23 0.88 5.12
C LEU A 36 10.66 0.90 4.61
N VAL A 37 11.03 1.91 3.85
CA VAL A 37 12.36 1.99 3.25
C VAL A 37 13.41 2.43 4.27
N TYR A 38 13.14 3.51 5.00
CA TYR A 38 14.15 4.14 5.86
C TYR A 38 14.25 3.51 7.24
N ASP A 39 13.13 3.09 7.82
CA ASP A 39 13.12 2.53 9.17
C ASP A 39 13.25 1.02 9.18
N TYR A 40 12.63 0.33 8.21
CA TYR A 40 12.63 -1.13 8.15
C TYR A 40 13.55 -1.70 7.07
N ASN A 41 14.20 -0.83 6.30
CA ASN A 41 15.23 -1.23 5.32
C ASN A 41 14.72 -2.10 4.17
N TYR A 42 13.44 -2.01 3.81
CA TYR A 42 12.95 -2.70 2.63
C TYR A 42 13.45 -2.00 1.37
N PRO A 43 14.00 -2.73 0.40
CA PRO A 43 14.33 -2.12 -0.90
C PRO A 43 13.06 -1.63 -1.59
N LYS A 44 13.15 -0.49 -2.28
CA LYS A 44 12.00 0.01 -3.06
C LYS A 44 11.50 -1.01 -4.07
N ASP A 45 12.41 -1.81 -4.64
CA ASP A 45 12.05 -2.84 -5.63
C ASP A 45 11.20 -3.96 -5.05
N TYR A 46 11.09 -4.05 -3.73
CA TYR A 46 10.26 -5.05 -3.05
C TYR A 46 8.89 -4.48 -2.65
N ILE A 47 8.60 -3.23 -3.03
CA ILE A 47 7.37 -2.54 -2.64
C ILE A 47 6.62 -2.11 -3.90
N GLN A 48 5.31 -2.30 -3.91
CA GLN A 48 4.45 -1.86 -5.01
C GLN A 48 3.35 -0.95 -4.49
N THR A 49 3.26 0.23 -5.07
CA THR A 49 2.23 1.22 -4.76
C THR A 49 1.44 1.62 -6.00
N ARG A 50 2.12 1.80 -7.12
CA ARG A 50 1.49 2.19 -8.40
C ARG A 50 2.15 1.42 -9.55
N PRO A 51 1.38 0.69 -10.35
CA PRO A 51 -0.04 0.41 -10.15
C PRO A 51 -0.26 -0.37 -8.86
N GLN A 52 -1.44 -0.21 -8.26
CA GLN A 52 -1.74 -0.92 -7.02
C GLN A 52 -1.80 -2.43 -7.27
N PHE A 53 -1.25 -3.20 -6.34
CA PHE A 53 -1.36 -4.65 -6.37
C PHE A 53 -2.79 -5.04 -6.00
N ARG A 54 -3.37 -6.01 -6.69
CA ARG A 54 -4.76 -6.38 -6.50
C ARG A 54 -4.88 -7.78 -5.94
N VAL A 55 -5.86 -7.97 -5.07
CA VAL A 55 -6.14 -9.25 -4.43
C VAL A 55 -7.64 -9.56 -4.53
N LYS A 56 -8.02 -10.79 -4.21
CA LYS A 56 -9.41 -11.16 -4.05
C LYS A 56 -9.93 -10.66 -2.71
N LEU A 57 -11.18 -10.23 -2.68
CA LEU A 57 -11.86 -9.87 -1.44
C LEU A 57 -12.58 -11.06 -0.82
N ARG A 58 -13.10 -11.96 -1.66
CA ARG A 58 -13.88 -13.14 -1.24
C ARG A 58 -13.35 -14.37 -1.97
N PRO A 59 -13.45 -15.56 -1.35
CA PRO A 59 -13.02 -16.79 -2.03
C PRO A 59 -13.74 -17.05 -3.34
N SER A 60 -15.00 -16.57 -3.47
CA SER A 60 -15.80 -16.75 -4.68
C SER A 60 -15.40 -15.82 -5.82
N ASP A 61 -14.54 -14.84 -5.58
CA ASP A 61 -14.13 -13.93 -6.62
C ASP A 61 -13.28 -14.66 -7.67
N VAL A 62 -13.62 -14.46 -8.94
CA VAL A 62 -12.89 -15.05 -10.05
C VAL A 62 -11.64 -14.24 -10.35
N LYS A 63 -11.71 -12.92 -10.16
CA LYS A 63 -10.62 -12.00 -10.45
C LYS A 63 -10.13 -11.30 -9.20
N LYS A 64 -8.85 -10.92 -9.22
CA LYS A 64 -8.25 -10.08 -8.18
C LYS A 64 -8.52 -8.62 -8.54
N GLU A 65 -9.56 -8.03 -7.98
CA GLU A 65 -10.00 -6.69 -8.36
C GLU A 65 -9.78 -5.64 -7.28
N TYR A 66 -9.50 -6.05 -6.04
CA TYR A 66 -9.41 -5.11 -4.93
C TYR A 66 -7.98 -4.60 -4.76
N PRO A 67 -7.76 -3.28 -4.93
CA PRO A 67 -6.42 -2.71 -4.84
C PRO A 67 -5.95 -2.58 -3.39
N ILE A 68 -4.67 -2.85 -3.21
CA ILE A 68 -3.98 -2.65 -1.93
C ILE A 68 -3.20 -1.34 -2.04
N ASP A 69 -3.19 -0.55 -0.96
CA ASP A 69 -2.50 0.74 -0.97
C ASP A 69 -0.99 0.58 -1.07
N ILE A 70 -0.41 -0.29 -0.24
CA ILE A 70 1.01 -0.62 -0.30
C ILE A 70 1.17 -2.13 -0.14
N ALA A 71 1.86 -2.77 -1.07
CA ALA A 71 2.19 -4.19 -0.99
C ALA A 71 3.69 -4.36 -0.85
N VAL A 72 4.11 -5.19 0.11
CA VAL A 72 5.53 -5.50 0.32
C VAL A 72 5.75 -6.98 0.03
N PHE A 73 6.79 -7.26 -0.74
CA PHE A 73 7.13 -8.60 -1.19
C PHE A 73 8.48 -9.02 -0.61
N ASN A 74 8.79 -10.30 -0.67
CA ASN A 74 10.10 -10.80 -0.27
C ASN A 74 11.06 -10.99 -1.45
N SER A 75 10.67 -10.50 -2.62
CA SER A 75 11.51 -10.52 -3.83
C SER A 75 11.09 -9.38 -4.76
N ASP A 76 11.91 -9.07 -5.75
CA ASP A 76 11.60 -8.05 -6.76
C ASP A 76 10.64 -8.56 -7.84
N ALA A 77 10.29 -9.84 -7.81
CA ALA A 77 9.29 -10.41 -8.72
C ALA A 77 7.90 -9.84 -8.48
N LYS A 78 7.59 -9.48 -7.24
CA LYS A 78 6.33 -8.84 -6.87
C LYS A 78 5.11 -9.61 -7.35
N ASP A 79 5.10 -10.91 -7.08
CA ASP A 79 4.00 -11.81 -7.43
C ASP A 79 3.25 -12.27 -6.18
N ASP A 80 2.14 -13.02 -6.39
CA ASP A 80 1.31 -13.50 -5.28
C ASP A 80 2.10 -14.35 -4.27
N ASP A 81 3.00 -15.19 -4.76
CA ASP A 81 3.74 -16.11 -3.90
C ASP A 81 4.77 -15.41 -3.04
N SER A 82 5.25 -14.24 -3.44
CA SER A 82 6.22 -13.46 -2.70
C SER A 82 5.60 -12.36 -1.83
N LEU A 83 4.28 -12.20 -1.87
CA LEU A 83 3.59 -11.17 -1.08
C LEU A 83 3.77 -11.45 0.42
N LYS A 84 4.24 -10.45 1.15
CA LYS A 84 4.59 -10.57 2.57
C LYS A 84 3.73 -9.69 3.46
N ILE A 85 3.56 -8.43 3.10
CA ILE A 85 2.84 -7.45 3.93
C ILE A 85 1.83 -6.72 3.07
N ILE A 86 0.63 -6.54 3.62
CA ILE A 86 -0.42 -5.70 3.04
C ILE A 86 -0.62 -4.49 3.95
N VAL A 87 -0.57 -3.30 3.38
CA VAL A 87 -0.82 -2.06 4.13
C VAL A 87 -2.08 -1.41 3.59
N GLU A 88 -3.02 -1.17 4.49
CA GLU A 88 -4.25 -0.41 4.21
C GLU A 88 -4.09 0.97 4.81
N CYS A 89 -4.23 2.00 3.98
CA CYS A 89 -4.05 3.39 4.40
C CYS A 89 -5.37 4.14 4.38
N LYS A 90 -5.58 4.97 5.40
CA LYS A 90 -6.76 5.84 5.51
C LYS A 90 -6.31 7.24 5.89
N LYS A 91 -7.16 8.24 5.64
CA LYS A 91 -6.90 9.59 6.12
C LYS A 91 -7.07 9.65 7.65
N LYS A 92 -6.49 10.65 8.28
CA LYS A 92 -6.39 10.76 9.75
C LYS A 92 -7.70 10.59 10.49
N THR A 93 -8.80 11.07 9.92
CA THR A 93 -10.11 11.00 10.56
C THR A 93 -10.85 9.70 10.37
N ARG A 94 -10.36 8.81 9.48
CA ARG A 94 -11.00 7.55 9.16
C ARG A 94 -10.44 6.42 10.01
N LYS A 95 -11.33 5.55 10.44
CA LYS A 95 -10.96 4.36 11.26
C LYS A 95 -11.54 3.06 10.70
N ASP A 96 -12.13 3.12 9.51
CA ASP A 96 -12.67 1.95 8.82
C ASP A 96 -11.58 1.23 8.01
N GLY A 97 -11.96 0.15 7.35
CA GLY A 97 -11.05 -0.60 6.48
C GLY A 97 -10.38 -1.79 7.14
N LEU A 98 -10.49 -1.94 8.47
CA LEU A 98 -9.83 -3.01 9.18
C LEU A 98 -10.39 -4.39 8.79
N SER A 99 -11.71 -4.49 8.60
CA SER A 99 -12.34 -5.74 8.15
C SER A 99 -11.88 -6.14 6.76
N GLN A 100 -11.75 -5.17 5.86
CA GLN A 100 -11.22 -5.42 4.51
C GLN A 100 -9.80 -5.94 4.56
N LEU A 101 -8.95 -5.34 5.41
CA LEU A 101 -7.57 -5.78 5.56
C LEU A 101 -7.50 -7.23 6.05
N LYS A 102 -8.33 -7.60 7.01
CA LYS A 102 -8.42 -8.98 7.49
C LYS A 102 -8.81 -9.95 6.37
N ASN A 103 -9.75 -9.55 5.51
CA ASN A 103 -10.13 -10.37 4.37
C ASN A 103 -8.99 -10.52 3.37
N TYR A 104 -8.27 -9.45 3.08
CA TYR A 104 -7.13 -9.51 2.17
C TYR A 104 -6.07 -10.49 2.70
N LEU A 105 -5.81 -10.46 4.00
CA LEU A 105 -4.83 -11.37 4.61
C LEU A 105 -5.28 -12.83 4.51
N THR A 106 -6.57 -13.09 4.72
CA THR A 106 -7.12 -14.45 4.64
C THR A 106 -7.00 -15.04 3.24
N LEU A 107 -7.16 -14.19 2.21
CA LEU A 107 -7.23 -14.63 0.80
C LEU A 107 -5.91 -14.46 0.04
N SER A 108 -4.84 -14.07 0.73
CA SER A 108 -3.53 -13.85 0.11
C SER A 108 -2.45 -14.64 0.83
N ARG A 109 -1.22 -14.56 0.32
CA ARG A 109 -0.04 -15.17 0.93
C ARG A 109 0.62 -14.28 1.97
N ALA A 110 0.13 -13.05 2.15
CA ALA A 110 0.70 -12.14 3.13
C ALA A 110 0.49 -12.67 4.55
N ASN A 111 1.51 -12.53 5.40
CA ASN A 111 1.44 -12.96 6.79
C ASN A 111 1.43 -11.81 7.78
N LEU A 112 1.38 -10.58 7.30
CA LEU A 112 1.24 -9.40 8.14
C LEU A 112 0.38 -8.36 7.44
N GLY A 113 -0.58 -7.81 8.17
CA GLY A 113 -1.36 -6.66 7.75
C GLY A 113 -1.02 -5.45 8.60
N VAL A 114 -0.99 -4.28 7.98
CA VAL A 114 -0.80 -3.02 8.67
C VAL A 114 -1.92 -2.09 8.28
N TRP A 115 -2.59 -1.51 9.26
CA TRP A 115 -3.58 -0.46 9.07
C TRP A 115 -2.95 0.85 9.57
N PHE A 116 -2.95 1.88 8.74
CA PHE A 116 -2.25 3.13 9.05
C PHE A 116 -3.06 4.32 8.53
N ASN A 117 -3.24 5.34 9.38
CA ASN A 117 -3.95 6.55 8.97
C ASN A 117 -3.13 7.85 9.16
N GLY A 118 -1.84 7.72 9.39
CA GLY A 118 -0.98 8.87 9.65
C GLY A 118 -0.76 9.14 11.12
N ASP A 119 -1.75 8.81 11.97
CA ASP A 119 -1.67 8.97 13.42
C ASP A 119 -1.56 7.63 14.13
N GLU A 120 -2.36 6.65 13.70
CA GLU A 120 -2.45 5.34 14.33
C GLU A 120 -1.95 4.25 13.42
N LYS A 121 -1.33 3.25 14.01
CA LYS A 121 -0.77 2.10 13.33
C LYS A 121 -1.23 0.84 14.06
N LEU A 122 -1.86 -0.08 13.32
CA LEU A 122 -2.29 -1.38 13.85
C LEU A 122 -1.67 -2.50 13.04
N TYR A 123 -1.14 -3.50 13.70
CA TYR A 123 -0.59 -4.70 13.09
C TYR A 123 -1.54 -5.87 13.32
N ILE A 124 -1.73 -6.67 12.28
CA ILE A 124 -2.67 -7.79 12.34
C ILE A 124 -1.96 -9.09 12.02
#